data_89c4e8c24604cd48ee5ebc2f908e3135
#
_entry.id   89c4e8c24604cd48ee5ebc2f908e3135
#
_cell.length_a   1.000
_cell.length_b   1.000
_cell.length_c   1.000
_cell.angle_alpha   90.00
_cell.angle_beta   90.00
_cell.angle_gamma   90.00
#
_symmetry.space_group_name_H-M   'P 1'
#
loop_
_entity.id
_entity.type
_entity.pdbx_description
1 polymer ?
#
loop_
_entity_poly.entity_id
_entity_poly.type
_entity_poly.pdbx_seq_one_letter_code
_entity_poly.pdbx_strand_id
1 'polypeptide(L)' 'MKKVYFMLADGFEETEFTAPWDLLLRAGAEVTVFSVSGNEYVTGAHGLTVKADKSISVPDA' A
#
# COMPACT_ATOMS: atom_id res chain seq x y z
N MET A 1 -17.81 9.90 -1.17
CA MET A 1 -16.34 9.79 -1.26
C MET A 1 -15.97 8.34 -1.49
N LYS A 2 -15.15 8.08 -2.50
CA LYS A 2 -14.71 6.72 -2.80
C LYS A 2 -13.59 6.29 -1.88
N LYS A 3 -13.64 5.05 -1.44
CA LYS A 3 -12.58 4.45 -0.65
C LYS A 3 -11.79 3.49 -1.53
N VAL A 4 -10.47 3.62 -1.49
CA VAL A 4 -9.56 2.78 -2.26
C VAL A 4 -8.55 2.16 -1.32
N TYR A 5 -8.31 0.87 -1.46
CA TYR A 5 -7.35 0.14 -0.65
C TYR A 5 -6.23 -0.39 -1.52
N PHE A 6 -5.00 -0.12 -1.09
CA PHE A 6 -3.82 -0.73 -1.71
C PHE A 6 -3.31 -1.82 -0.79
N MET A 7 -3.10 -3.00 -1.34
CA MET A 7 -2.53 -4.13 -0.62
C MET A 7 -1.08 -4.29 -1.06
N LEU A 8 -0.14 -3.95 -0.20
CA LEU A 8 1.28 -4.01 -0.53
C LEU A 8 1.97 -5.18 0.14
N ALA A 9 2.79 -5.86 -0.64
CA ALA A 9 3.71 -6.88 -0.16
C ALA A 9 5.13 -6.46 -0.51
N ASP A 10 6.12 -6.99 0.19
CA ASP A 10 7.52 -6.71 -0.16
C ASP A 10 7.80 -7.10 -1.60
N GLY A 11 8.57 -6.29 -2.30
CA GLY A 11 8.86 -6.48 -3.71
C GLY A 11 7.87 -5.85 -4.66
N PHE A 12 6.94 -5.01 -4.14
CA PHE A 12 5.97 -4.34 -5.00
C PHE A 12 6.67 -3.42 -6.01
N GLU A 13 6.00 -3.19 -7.15
CA GLU A 13 6.50 -2.24 -8.17
C GLU A 13 6.18 -0.82 -7.74
N GLU A 14 7.20 -0.03 -7.44
CA GLU A 14 7.04 1.30 -6.86
C GLU A 14 6.14 2.21 -7.68
N THR A 15 6.40 2.29 -8.99
CA THR A 15 5.63 3.17 -9.87
C THR A 15 4.18 2.75 -9.98
N GLU A 16 3.93 1.45 -9.98
CA GLU A 16 2.56 0.92 -10.07
C GLU A 16 1.75 1.22 -8.82
N PHE A 17 2.42 1.47 -7.71
CA PHE A 17 1.76 1.90 -6.48
C PHE A 17 1.70 3.42 -6.38
N THR A 18 2.85 4.10 -6.51
CA THR A 18 2.95 5.53 -6.19
C THR A 18 2.15 6.41 -7.15
N ALA A 19 2.13 6.07 -8.43
CA ALA A 19 1.40 6.88 -9.41
C ALA A 19 -0.11 6.85 -9.19
N PRO A 20 -0.77 5.68 -9.12
CA PRO A 20 -2.21 5.67 -8.85
C PRO A 20 -2.54 6.16 -7.44
N TRP A 21 -1.68 5.90 -6.44
CA TRP A 21 -1.88 6.42 -5.08
C TRP A 21 -1.95 7.94 -5.08
N ASP A 22 -0.99 8.60 -5.74
CA ASP A 22 -0.94 10.05 -5.81
C ASP A 22 -2.14 10.62 -6.58
N LEU A 23 -2.46 10.02 -7.73
CA LEU A 23 -3.58 10.47 -8.55
C LEU A 23 -4.92 10.35 -7.82
N LEU A 24 -5.11 9.27 -7.09
CA LEU A 24 -6.34 9.06 -6.33
C LEU A 24 -6.47 10.06 -5.20
N LEU A 25 -5.37 10.36 -4.50
CA LEU A 25 -5.38 11.37 -3.45
C LEU A 25 -5.73 12.75 -4.02
N ARG A 26 -5.15 13.10 -5.17
CA ARG A 26 -5.45 14.37 -5.84
C ARG A 26 -6.89 14.47 -6.29
N ALA A 27 -7.49 13.31 -6.63
CA ALA A 27 -8.89 13.25 -7.03
C ALA A 27 -9.87 13.26 -5.85
N GLY A 28 -9.37 13.28 -4.64
CA GLY A 28 -10.22 13.36 -3.44
C GLY A 28 -10.68 12.00 -2.90
N ALA A 29 -10.09 10.90 -3.37
CA ALA A 29 -10.44 9.59 -2.83
C ALA A 29 -9.85 9.39 -1.44
N GLU A 30 -10.51 8.59 -0.63
CA GLU A 30 -9.97 8.15 0.66
C GLU A 30 -9.13 6.90 0.41
N VAL A 31 -7.82 7.04 0.56
CA VAL A 31 -6.89 5.97 0.21
C VAL A 31 -6.26 5.40 1.47
N THR A 32 -6.31 4.08 1.60
CA THR A 32 -5.69 3.37 2.71
C THR A 32 -4.71 2.33 2.17
N VAL A 33 -3.51 2.31 2.73
CA VAL A 33 -2.47 1.36 2.34
C VAL A 33 -2.37 0.28 3.40
N PHE A 34 -2.54 -0.97 2.98
CA PHE A 34 -2.44 -2.14 3.86
C PHE A 34 -1.17 -2.91 3.56
N SER A 35 -0.49 -3.35 4.60
CA SER A 35 0.62 -4.29 4.48
C SER A 35 0.09 -5.71 4.61
N VAL A 36 0.31 -6.53 3.59
CA VAL A 36 -0.13 -7.93 3.62
C VAL A 36 0.81 -8.81 4.42
N SER A 37 2.05 -8.36 4.64
CA SER A 37 3.04 -9.13 5.40
C SER A 37 2.85 -9.01 6.91
N GLY A 38 2.02 -8.08 7.35
CA GLY A 38 1.85 -7.79 8.78
C GLY A 38 2.88 -6.83 9.34
N ASN A 39 3.87 -6.44 8.55
CA ASN A 39 4.89 -5.47 8.95
C ASN A 39 4.40 -4.05 8.71
N GLU A 40 4.81 -3.12 9.57
CA GLU A 40 4.44 -1.72 9.44
C GLU A 40 5.04 -1.09 8.18
N TYR A 41 6.23 -1.54 7.80
CA TYR A 41 6.94 -1.02 6.63
C TYR A 41 7.01 -2.06 5.53
N VAL A 42 6.79 -1.64 4.30
CA VAL A 42 6.84 -2.49 3.12
C VAL A 42 7.85 -1.92 2.16
N THR A 43 8.76 -2.74 1.65
CA THR A 43 9.83 -2.30 0.75
C THR A 43 9.58 -2.83 -0.66
N GLY A 44 9.58 -1.92 -1.63
CA GLY A 44 9.40 -2.26 -3.02
C GLY A 44 10.64 -2.89 -3.65
N ALA A 45 10.49 -3.31 -4.90
CA ALA A 45 11.52 -4.04 -5.63
C ALA A 45 12.83 -3.25 -5.79
N HIS A 46 12.73 -1.93 -5.80
CA HIS A 46 13.88 -1.05 -6.01
C HIS A 46 14.27 -0.28 -4.75
N GLY A 47 13.79 -0.72 -3.60
CA GLY A 47 14.23 -0.20 -2.31
C GLY A 47 13.38 0.90 -1.69
N LEU A 48 12.29 1.31 -2.32
CA LEU A 48 11.40 2.29 -1.71
C LEU A 48 10.66 1.66 -0.54
N THR A 49 10.81 2.24 0.64
CA THR A 49 10.12 1.77 1.84
C THR A 49 8.93 2.66 2.14
N VAL A 50 7.78 2.05 2.29
CA VAL A 50 6.52 2.73 2.56
C VAL A 50 5.98 2.29 3.91
N LYS A 51 5.54 3.26 4.69
CA LYS A 51 4.83 2.95 5.94
C LYS A 51 3.37 2.71 5.61
N ALA A 52 2.89 1.51 5.88
CA ALA A 52 1.49 1.18 5.66
C ALA A 52 0.61 1.83 6.73
N ASP A 53 -0.60 2.21 6.35
CA ASP A 53 -1.56 2.76 7.30
C ASP A 53 -2.06 1.69 8.25
N LYS A 54 -2.22 0.48 7.73
CA LYS A 54 -2.69 -0.67 8.51
C LYS A 54 -2.00 -1.93 8.04
N SER A 55 -1.93 -2.93 8.89
CA SER A 55 -1.43 -4.24 8.50
C SER A 55 -2.57 -5.24 8.53
N ILE A 56 -2.52 -6.20 7.60
CA ILE A 56 -3.48 -7.29 7.56
C ILE A 56 -2.84 -8.47 8.24
N SER A 57 -3.49 -8.95 9.29
CA SER A 57 -3.10 -10.19 9.91
C SER A 57 -3.83 -11.32 9.17
N VAL A 58 -3.08 -12.07 8.37
CA VAL A 58 -3.66 -13.21 7.70
C VAL A 58 -3.53 -14.40 8.63
N PRO A 59 -4.66 -14.99 9.07
CA PRO A 59 -4.56 -16.16 9.91
C PRO A 59 -3.89 -17.30 9.15
N ASP A 60 -3.07 -18.04 9.84
CA ASP A 60 -2.42 -19.19 9.24
C ASP A 60 -3.48 -20.18 8.75
N ALA A 61 -3.37 -20.50 7.49
CA ALA A 61 -4.30 -21.43 6.90
C ALA A 61 -4.08 -22.84 7.43
#